data_16b79b64b70a1f0ae9051f8efd3c37fb
#
_entry.id   16b79b64b70a1f0ae9051f8efd3c37fb
#
_cell.length_a   1.000
_cell.length_b   1.000
_cell.length_c   1.000
_cell.angle_alpha   90.00
_cell.angle_beta   90.00
_cell.angle_gamma   90.00
#
_symmetry.space_group_name_H-M   'P 1'
#
loop_
_entity.id
_entity.type
_entity.pdbx_description
1 polymer ?
#
loop_
_entity_poly.entity_id
_entity_poly.type
_entity_poly.pdbx_seq_one_letter_code
_entity_poly.pdbx_strand_id
1 'polypeptide(L)'
;KDFTSVLILRMRAVPAVDATAMNQIEALYNKCQSNGVTLILSHVNPQPLDTMKKSGFYDKVGEENFCKNIDAALERAKSVK
;
A
#
# COMPACT_ATOMS: atom_id res chain seq x y z
N LYS A 1 -23.63 2.50 -2.95
CA LYS A 1 -23.02 2.92 -3.58
C LYS A 1 -21.96 2.19 -4.15
N ASP A 2 -21.64 2.21 -5.17
CA ASP A 2 -20.80 1.31 -5.79
C ASP A 2 -19.53 1.91 -6.28
N PHE A 3 -19.10 2.97 -5.64
CA PHE A 3 -17.85 3.57 -5.99
C PHE A 3 -16.71 2.82 -5.34
N THR A 4 -15.72 2.51 -6.14
CA THR A 4 -14.48 2.00 -5.61
C THR A 4 -13.44 3.10 -5.76
N SER A 5 -12.93 3.56 -4.63
CA SER A 5 -11.86 4.55 -4.62
C SER A 5 -10.54 3.85 -4.46
N VAL A 6 -9.49 4.46 -4.97
CA VAL A 6 -8.14 3.92 -4.87
C VAL A 6 -7.23 5.00 -4.32
N LEU A 7 -6.41 4.63 -3.34
CA LEU A 7 -5.38 5.51 -2.81
C LEU A 7 -4.02 4.88 -3.13
N ILE A 8 -3.18 5.62 -3.83
CA ILE A 8 -1.84 5.16 -4.15
C ILE A 8 -0.87 5.84 -3.20
N LEU A 9 -0.18 5.04 -2.39
CA LEU A 9 0.84 5.53 -1.47
C LEU A 9 2.20 5.38 -2.15
N ARG A 10 2.80 6.51 -2.51
CA ARG A 10 4.09 6.51 -3.19
C ARG A 10 5.20 6.49 -2.15
N MET A 11 6.00 5.44 -2.19
CA MET A 11 7.03 5.23 -1.18
C MET A 11 8.45 5.33 -1.71
N ARG A 12 8.62 5.83 -2.93
CA ARG A 12 9.94 5.89 -3.56
C ARG A 12 10.95 6.65 -2.70
N ALA A 13 10.53 7.73 -2.06
CA ALA A 13 11.41 8.57 -1.27
C ALA A 13 11.56 8.12 0.18
N VAL A 14 10.99 6.97 0.53
CA VAL A 14 11.04 6.46 1.90
C VAL A 14 12.03 5.31 1.98
N PRO A 15 13.26 5.55 2.43
CA PRO A 15 14.28 4.49 2.43
C PRO A 15 14.12 3.50 3.58
N ALA A 16 13.47 3.90 4.66
CA ALA A 16 13.34 3.04 5.84
C ALA A 16 12.05 3.38 6.59
N VAL A 17 11.50 2.37 7.25
CA VAL A 17 10.27 2.51 8.04
C VAL A 17 10.53 1.90 9.40
N ASP A 18 10.30 2.68 10.47
CA ASP A 18 10.40 2.17 11.83
C ASP A 18 9.03 1.71 12.34
N ALA A 19 8.98 1.23 13.58
CA ALA A 19 7.75 0.70 14.15
C ALA A 19 6.63 1.75 14.20
N THR A 20 6.96 2.98 14.52
CA THR A 20 5.96 4.05 14.59
C THR A 20 5.38 4.33 13.21
N ALA A 21 6.25 4.43 12.21
CA ALA A 21 5.79 4.66 10.84
C ALA A 21 4.97 3.48 10.34
N MET A 22 5.37 2.25 10.69
CA MET A 22 4.62 1.07 10.29
C MET A 22 3.22 1.08 10.89
N ASN A 23 3.09 1.48 12.15
CA ASN A 23 1.79 1.60 12.80
C ASN A 23 0.90 2.62 12.08
N GLN A 24 1.48 3.71 11.62
CA GLN A 24 0.72 4.72 10.88
C GLN A 24 0.26 4.20 9.53
N ILE A 25 1.11 3.44 8.86
CA ILE A 25 0.74 2.85 7.57
C ILE A 25 -0.37 1.83 7.75
N GLU A 26 -0.30 1.02 8.81
CA GLU A 26 -1.36 0.05 9.10
C GLU A 26 -2.67 0.74 9.44
N ALA A 27 -2.60 1.85 10.19
CA ALA A 27 -3.80 2.61 10.50
C ALA A 27 -4.43 3.19 9.23
N LEU A 28 -3.60 3.65 8.31
CA LEU A 28 -4.10 4.14 7.02
C LEU A 28 -4.79 3.02 6.24
N TYR A 29 -4.18 1.84 6.21
CA TYR A 29 -4.78 0.70 5.54
C TYR A 29 -6.13 0.35 6.14
N ASN A 30 -6.22 0.31 7.48
CA ASN A 30 -7.47 -0.02 8.15
C ASN A 30 -8.55 1.01 7.83
N LYS A 31 -8.18 2.28 7.78
CA LYS A 31 -9.11 3.34 7.43
C LYS A 31 -9.59 3.20 5.99
N CYS A 32 -8.69 2.84 5.09
CA CYS A 32 -9.07 2.57 3.70
C CYS A 32 -10.07 1.43 3.62
N GLN A 33 -9.82 0.35 4.35
CA GLN A 33 -10.73 -0.79 4.35
C GLN A 33 -12.12 -0.40 4.86
N SER A 34 -12.17 0.41 5.92
CA SER A 34 -13.44 0.85 6.49
C SER A 34 -14.25 1.70 5.52
N ASN A 35 -13.58 2.39 4.61
CA ASN A 35 -14.24 3.31 3.68
C ASN A 35 -14.35 2.76 2.26
N GLY A 36 -14.06 1.48 2.06
CA GLY A 36 -14.15 0.87 0.74
C GLY A 36 -13.09 1.36 -0.23
N VAL A 37 -11.94 1.80 0.29
CA VAL A 37 -10.84 2.31 -0.51
C VAL A 37 -9.78 1.23 -0.65
N THR A 38 -9.31 0.99 -1.87
CA THR A 38 -8.21 0.06 -2.10
C THR A 38 -6.89 0.81 -1.97
N LEU A 39 -6.01 0.32 -1.10
CA LEU A 39 -4.68 0.92 -0.92
C LEU A 39 -3.69 0.20 -1.82
N ILE A 40 -2.99 0.97 -2.65
CA ILE A 40 -1.93 0.46 -3.51
C ILE A 40 -0.65 1.17 -3.10
N LEU A 41 0.45 0.40 -2.99
CA LEU A 41 1.75 0.96 -2.64
C LEU A 41 2.64 0.91 -3.87
N SER A 42 3.34 2.01 -4.15
CA SER A 42 4.21 2.06 -5.31
C SER A 42 5.66 2.28 -4.88
N HIS A 43 6.56 1.52 -5.49
CA HIS A 43 8.00 1.64 -5.31
C HIS A 43 8.42 1.54 -3.84
N VAL A 44 8.03 0.44 -3.19
CA VAL A 44 8.42 0.20 -1.80
C VAL A 44 9.87 -0.27 -1.79
N ASN A 45 10.73 0.46 -1.10
CA ASN A 45 12.15 0.13 -1.04
C ASN A 45 12.41 -1.12 -0.21
N PRO A 46 13.59 -1.73 -0.32
CA PRO A 46 13.84 -3.04 0.31
C PRO A 46 13.61 -3.09 1.82
N GLN A 47 14.04 -2.07 2.57
CA GLN A 47 13.86 -2.12 4.02
C GLN A 47 12.38 -1.99 4.42
N PRO A 48 11.62 -1.00 3.90
CA PRO A 48 10.19 -0.97 4.18
C PRO A 48 9.47 -2.24 3.74
N LEU A 49 9.84 -2.80 2.60
CA LEU A 49 9.20 -4.02 2.12
C LEU A 49 9.46 -5.19 3.07
N ASP A 50 10.69 -5.34 3.54
CA ASP A 50 11.03 -6.39 4.48
C ASP A 50 10.24 -6.24 5.78
N THR A 51 10.14 -5.01 6.29
CA THR A 51 9.37 -4.74 7.50
C THR A 51 7.90 -5.10 7.30
N MET A 52 7.35 -4.76 6.15
CA MET A 52 5.96 -5.06 5.85
C MET A 52 5.71 -6.56 5.74
N LYS A 53 6.66 -7.30 5.16
CA LYS A 53 6.53 -8.75 5.08
C LYS A 53 6.59 -9.40 6.46
N LYS A 54 7.50 -8.95 7.30
CA LYS A 54 7.67 -9.52 8.64
C LYS A 54 6.49 -9.23 9.55
N SER A 55 5.86 -8.07 9.38
CA SER A 55 4.72 -7.69 10.20
C SER A 55 3.40 -8.31 9.75
N GLY A 56 3.39 -8.96 8.59
CA GLY A 56 2.17 -9.50 8.01
C GLY A 56 1.38 -8.51 7.18
N PHE A 57 1.83 -7.27 7.12
CA PHE A 57 1.12 -6.22 6.38
C PHE A 57 1.11 -6.51 4.87
N TYR A 58 2.23 -7.03 4.36
CA TYR A 58 2.34 -7.37 2.95
C TYR A 58 1.26 -8.38 2.53
N ASP A 59 1.07 -9.42 3.35
CA ASP A 59 0.07 -10.43 3.06
C ASP A 59 -1.35 -9.87 3.23
N LYS A 60 -1.53 -8.99 4.20
CA LYS A 60 -2.83 -8.40 4.46
C LYS A 60 -3.31 -7.54 3.30
N VAL A 61 -2.43 -6.75 2.74
CA VAL A 61 -2.75 -5.87 1.61
C VAL A 61 -2.84 -6.66 0.31
N GLY A 62 -1.97 -7.64 0.14
CA GLY A 62 -1.93 -8.46 -1.07
C GLY A 62 -0.84 -8.00 -2.02
N GLU A 63 -0.08 -8.96 -2.55
CA GLU A 63 1.07 -8.62 -3.40
C GLU A 63 0.68 -7.87 -4.67
N GLU A 64 -0.54 -8.08 -5.15
CA GLU A 64 -1.00 -7.40 -6.36
C GLU A 64 -1.11 -5.88 -6.17
N ASN A 65 -1.18 -5.43 -4.93
CA ASN A 65 -1.28 -4.01 -4.61
C ASN A 65 0.08 -3.40 -4.25
N PHE A 66 1.15 -4.16 -4.40
CA PHE A 66 2.52 -3.67 -4.25
C PHE A 66 3.13 -3.56 -5.63
N CYS A 67 3.18 -2.35 -6.17
CA CYS A 67 3.61 -2.12 -7.55
C CYS A 67 5.02 -1.56 -7.59
N LYS A 68 5.76 -1.90 -8.63
CA LYS A 68 7.18 -1.54 -8.70
C LYS A 68 7.41 -0.06 -8.96
N ASN A 69 6.44 0.62 -9.56
CA ASN A 69 6.55 2.05 -9.84
C ASN A 69 5.16 2.65 -9.97
N ILE A 70 5.11 3.97 -10.16
CA ILE A 70 3.84 4.68 -10.22
C ILE A 70 3.02 4.25 -11.45
N ASP A 71 3.68 3.95 -12.57
CA ASP A 71 2.97 3.53 -13.78
C ASP A 71 2.25 2.20 -13.54
N ALA A 72 2.92 1.25 -12.91
CA ALA A 72 2.31 -0.03 -12.57
C ALA A 72 1.16 0.16 -11.58
N ALA A 73 1.32 1.09 -10.63
CA ALA A 73 0.27 1.37 -9.66
C ALA A 73 -0.96 1.97 -10.33
N LEU A 74 -0.76 2.84 -11.31
CA LEU A 74 -1.87 3.43 -12.05
C LEU A 74 -2.61 2.38 -12.87
N GLU A 75 -1.88 1.45 -13.48
CA GLU A 75 -2.49 0.34 -14.20
C GLU A 75 -3.31 -0.54 -13.25
N ARG A 76 -2.75 -0.85 -12.08
CA ARG A 76 -3.48 -1.63 -11.08
C ARG A 76 -4.75 -0.91 -10.64
N ALA A 77 -4.66 0.41 -10.45
CA ALA A 77 -5.82 1.21 -10.04
C ALA A 77 -6.96 1.09 -11.04
N LYS A 78 -6.63 1.03 -12.33
CA LYS A 78 -7.66 0.87 -13.35
C LYS A 78 -8.37 -0.48 -13.22
N SER A 79 -7.64 -1.51 -12.85
CA SER A 79 -8.21 -2.86 -12.80
C SER A 79 -9.09 -3.09 -11.58
N VAL A 80 -8.98 -2.27 -10.51
CA VAL A 80 -9.84 -2.42 -9.33
C VAL A 80 -11.11 -1.61 -9.44
N LYS A 81 -11.25 -0.78 -10.44
CA LYS A 81 -12.48 0.00 -10.62
C LYS A 81 -13.62 -0.77 -11.28
#